data_facf242e1f8bc01d82c77cb72e1b9247
#
_entry.id   facf242e1f8bc01d82c77cb72e1b9247
#
_cell.length_a   1.000
_cell.length_b   1.000
_cell.length_c   1.000
_cell.angle_alpha   90.00
_cell.angle_beta   90.00
_cell.angle_gamma   90.00
#
_symmetry.space_group_name_H-M   'P 1'
#
loop_
_entity.id
_entity.type
_entity.pdbx_description
1 polymer ?
#
loop_
_entity_poly.entity_id
_entity_poly.type
_entity_poly.pdbx_seq_one_letter_code
_entity_poly.pdbx_strand_id
1 'polypeptide(L)'
;KAYGEFWDQEYDRCRNGMTVNGYTITGDNYYFINYYQLPNLSSATKAGGGRSVDFPNFFVKQYEYFHYIELCKVLRKNAIGLKARGVGFSEIAAAILINGYITRPHFRGVVAAQQEGYVDDTLSKCWMQLSYLDDNTEDGMRKLRQVHNTAKWKRASSKNVDGVESGWMSEIEGITADKPNKIRGDRTDILMYEESGSWPNWKKAFIQGDALIDIQGQRFGIKLAWGTGGDSGPALEGVAAAFHDPKGYDVLPYKHNYTKEGTYVETAYFIPAYTIVTAPGYVDNRGWTDPEKGKEFYMAKRATKIADPKGLMLYSAEYCFTPDEALALEGDNQFNTVLSTYP
;
A
#
# COMPACT_ATOMS: atom_id res chain seq x y z
N LYS A 1 -34.36 -10.02 10.13
CA LYS A 1 -34.36 -8.54 10.29
C LYS A 1 -33.03 -8.08 10.93
N ALA A 2 -32.72 -8.51 12.16
CA ALA A 2 -31.48 -8.14 12.87
C ALA A 2 -30.18 -8.50 12.11
N TYR A 3 -30.16 -9.63 11.42
CA TYR A 3 -29.01 -10.05 10.60
C TYR A 3 -28.76 -9.10 9.43
N GLY A 4 -29.79 -8.69 8.70
CA GLY A 4 -29.67 -7.71 7.61
C GLY A 4 -29.23 -6.35 8.13
N GLU A 5 -29.83 -5.86 9.22
CA GLU A 5 -29.45 -4.59 9.85
C GLU A 5 -27.98 -4.56 10.30
N PHE A 6 -27.46 -5.70 10.79
CA PHE A 6 -26.03 -5.85 11.13
C PHE A 6 -25.13 -5.65 9.90
N TRP A 7 -25.41 -6.37 8.81
CA TRP A 7 -24.58 -6.27 7.60
C TRP A 7 -24.69 -4.91 6.91
N ASP A 8 -25.86 -4.27 6.94
CA ASP A 8 -26.03 -2.91 6.42
C ASP A 8 -25.14 -1.92 7.19
N GLN A 9 -25.02 -2.06 8.52
CA GLN A 9 -24.12 -1.25 9.33
C GLN A 9 -22.65 -1.56 9.05
N GLU A 10 -22.27 -2.83 8.90
CA GLU A 10 -20.88 -3.21 8.59
C GLU A 10 -20.47 -2.73 7.20
N TYR A 11 -21.37 -2.78 6.21
CA TYR A 11 -21.14 -2.18 4.90
C TYR A 11 -20.93 -0.67 4.98
N ASP A 12 -21.73 0.02 5.78
CA ASP A 12 -21.57 1.46 5.97
C ASP A 12 -20.24 1.78 6.63
N ARG A 13 -19.83 1.06 7.66
CA ARG A 13 -18.53 1.21 8.33
C ARG A 13 -17.35 0.93 7.38
N CYS A 14 -17.42 -0.14 6.59
CA CYS A 14 -16.42 -0.47 5.60
C CYS A 14 -16.34 0.58 4.47
N ARG A 15 -17.45 1.23 4.12
CA ARG A 15 -17.50 2.25 3.08
C ARG A 15 -17.07 3.64 3.57
N ASN A 16 -17.60 4.06 4.71
CA ASN A 16 -17.55 5.43 5.20
C ASN A 16 -16.69 5.60 6.44
N GLY A 17 -16.28 4.49 7.07
CA GLY A 17 -15.57 4.51 8.34
C GLY A 17 -16.49 4.71 9.52
N MET A 18 -15.90 4.98 10.67
CA MET A 18 -16.62 5.27 11.90
C MET A 18 -15.83 6.20 12.80
N THR A 19 -16.52 6.88 13.70
CA THR A 19 -15.89 7.69 14.74
C THR A 19 -16.17 7.08 16.10
N VAL A 20 -15.10 6.83 16.87
CA VAL A 20 -15.16 6.29 18.23
C VAL A 20 -14.35 7.19 19.15
N ASN A 21 -14.96 7.69 20.22
CA ASN A 21 -14.29 8.54 21.20
C ASN A 21 -13.53 9.75 20.59
N GLY A 22 -14.08 10.33 19.51
CA GLY A 22 -13.45 11.45 18.80
C GLY A 22 -12.37 11.07 17.79
N TYR A 23 -12.03 9.79 17.65
CA TYR A 23 -11.11 9.28 16.63
C TYR A 23 -11.89 8.72 15.45
N THR A 24 -11.58 9.17 14.26
CA THR A 24 -12.17 8.67 13.01
C THR A 24 -11.29 7.56 12.45
N ILE A 25 -11.91 6.41 12.16
CA ILE A 25 -11.30 5.29 11.43
C ILE A 25 -11.87 5.33 10.02
N THR A 26 -11.04 5.42 8.98
CA THR A 26 -11.50 5.42 7.59
C THR A 26 -12.09 4.07 7.20
N GLY A 27 -12.93 4.02 6.16
CA GLY A 27 -13.57 2.77 5.75
C GLY A 27 -12.58 1.67 5.40
N ASP A 28 -11.50 2.00 4.68
CA ASP A 28 -10.45 1.03 4.35
C ASP A 28 -9.70 0.55 5.59
N ASN A 29 -9.43 1.43 6.56
CA ASN A 29 -8.78 1.03 7.80
C ASN A 29 -9.72 0.18 8.66
N TYR A 30 -11.03 0.52 8.71
CA TYR A 30 -12.03 -0.29 9.39
C TYR A 30 -12.07 -1.72 8.82
N TYR A 31 -12.15 -1.83 7.48
CA TYR A 31 -12.08 -3.13 6.80
C TYR A 31 -10.78 -3.88 7.14
N PHE A 32 -9.65 -3.21 7.08
CA PHE A 32 -8.35 -3.81 7.35
C PHE A 32 -8.26 -4.45 8.74
N ILE A 33 -8.65 -3.74 9.79
CA ILE A 33 -8.51 -4.25 11.16
C ILE A 33 -9.61 -5.25 11.58
N ASN A 34 -10.77 -5.27 10.90
CA ASN A 34 -11.90 -6.13 11.30
C ASN A 34 -12.14 -7.33 10.38
N TYR A 35 -11.72 -7.26 9.12
CA TYR A 35 -12.03 -8.29 8.12
C TYR A 35 -10.82 -8.84 7.38
N TYR A 36 -9.70 -8.10 7.35
CA TYR A 36 -8.52 -8.55 6.63
C TYR A 36 -7.75 -9.60 7.42
N GLN A 37 -7.16 -10.58 6.73
CA GLN A 37 -6.39 -11.66 7.34
C GLN A 37 -4.92 -11.57 6.97
N LEU A 38 -4.04 -11.59 7.97
CA LEU A 38 -2.59 -11.60 7.82
C LEU A 38 -1.98 -12.93 8.23
N PRO A 39 -0.93 -13.41 7.54
CA PRO A 39 -0.12 -14.51 8.04
C PRO A 39 0.52 -14.13 9.40
N ASN A 40 0.23 -14.89 10.43
CA ASN A 40 0.82 -14.68 11.75
C ASN A 40 2.23 -15.27 11.80
N LEU A 41 3.24 -14.41 11.66
CA LEU A 41 4.65 -14.83 11.69
C LEU A 41 5.12 -15.27 13.07
N SER A 42 4.47 -14.83 14.16
CA SER A 42 4.86 -15.22 15.51
C SER A 42 4.54 -16.69 15.82
N SER A 43 3.55 -17.27 15.18
CA SER A 43 3.22 -18.69 15.31
C SER A 43 4.28 -19.60 14.67
N ALA A 44 4.98 -19.12 13.64
CA ALA A 44 6.04 -19.87 12.95
C ALA A 44 7.33 -20.02 13.79
N THR A 45 7.52 -19.18 14.82
CA THR A 45 8.70 -19.25 15.72
C THR A 45 8.56 -20.27 16.84
N LYS A 46 7.36 -20.80 17.07
CA LYS A 46 7.15 -21.87 18.05
C LYS A 46 7.56 -23.22 17.45
N ALA A 47 8.33 -24.00 18.17
CA ALA A 47 8.73 -25.34 17.74
C ALA A 47 7.48 -26.18 17.36
N GLY A 48 7.39 -26.63 16.10
CA GLY A 48 6.24 -27.37 15.57
C GLY A 48 5.04 -26.52 15.19
N GLY A 49 5.13 -25.18 15.26
CA GLY A 49 4.07 -24.25 14.89
C GLY A 49 3.95 -24.03 13.37
N GLY A 50 2.79 -24.31 12.80
CA GLY A 50 2.45 -23.87 11.45
C GLY A 50 2.21 -22.37 11.37
N ARG A 51 2.21 -21.79 10.16
CA ARG A 51 1.75 -20.41 9.94
C ARG A 51 0.23 -20.37 10.19
N SER A 52 -0.21 -19.58 11.16
CA SER A 52 -1.62 -19.24 11.35
C SER A 52 -1.92 -17.94 10.63
N VAL A 53 -3.18 -17.69 10.36
CA VAL A 53 -3.71 -16.38 9.91
C VAL A 53 -4.43 -15.72 11.08
N ASP A 54 -4.33 -14.39 11.15
CA ASP A 54 -4.94 -13.62 12.22
C ASP A 54 -5.31 -12.22 11.71
N PHE A 55 -6.13 -11.50 12.48
CA PHE A 55 -6.44 -10.11 12.17
C PHE A 55 -5.23 -9.20 12.38
N PRO A 56 -5.09 -8.12 11.58
CA PRO A 56 -4.03 -7.15 11.80
C PRO A 56 -4.13 -6.48 13.16
N ASN A 57 -2.99 -6.32 13.81
CA ASN A 57 -2.90 -5.41 14.95
C ASN A 57 -3.03 -3.97 14.49
N PHE A 58 -3.59 -3.11 15.33
CA PHE A 58 -3.63 -1.69 15.07
C PHE A 58 -2.25 -1.06 15.26
N PHE A 59 -1.75 -0.34 14.23
CA PHE A 59 -0.53 0.44 14.28
C PHE A 59 -0.78 1.87 13.81
N VAL A 60 -0.30 2.83 14.56
CA VAL A 60 -0.54 4.25 14.29
C VAL A 60 -0.02 4.68 12.92
N LYS A 61 1.13 4.19 12.46
CA LYS A 61 1.66 4.54 11.14
C LYS A 61 0.83 3.99 9.97
N GLN A 62 0.20 2.83 10.13
CA GLN A 62 -0.76 2.33 9.14
C GLN A 62 -2.06 3.14 9.18
N TYR A 63 -2.56 3.47 10.37
CA TYR A 63 -3.71 4.35 10.54
C TYR A 63 -3.50 5.73 9.88
N GLU A 64 -2.35 6.39 10.11
CA GLU A 64 -1.98 7.65 9.46
C GLU A 64 -1.95 7.52 7.93
N TYR A 65 -1.43 6.40 7.40
CA TYR A 65 -1.37 6.17 5.97
C TYR A 65 -2.75 5.94 5.36
N PHE A 66 -3.65 5.20 6.01
CA PHE A 66 -5.04 5.07 5.56
C PHE A 66 -5.74 6.44 5.51
N HIS A 67 -5.49 7.32 6.48
CA HIS A 67 -6.01 8.69 6.46
C HIS A 67 -5.44 9.52 5.31
N TYR A 68 -4.15 9.39 5.03
CA TYR A 68 -3.53 10.04 3.86
C TYR A 68 -4.17 9.57 2.55
N ILE A 69 -4.38 8.26 2.38
CA ILE A 69 -5.06 7.71 1.19
C ILE A 69 -6.51 8.21 1.10
N GLU A 70 -7.24 8.27 2.21
CA GLU A 70 -8.60 8.79 2.21
C GLU A 70 -8.65 10.27 1.79
N LEU A 71 -7.72 11.09 2.28
CA LEU A 71 -7.56 12.47 1.80
C LEU A 71 -7.26 12.54 0.30
N CYS A 72 -6.41 11.64 -0.21
CA CYS A 72 -6.14 11.55 -1.65
C CYS A 72 -7.41 11.27 -2.45
N LYS A 73 -8.26 10.34 -1.99
CA LYS A 73 -9.55 10.03 -2.62
C LYS A 73 -10.50 11.21 -2.60
N VAL A 74 -10.67 11.87 -1.45
CA VAL A 74 -11.56 13.02 -1.29
C VAL A 74 -11.11 14.21 -2.13
N LEU A 75 -9.82 14.51 -2.14
CA LEU A 75 -9.23 15.64 -2.85
C LEU A 75 -8.92 15.32 -4.31
N ARG A 76 -9.15 14.10 -4.76
CA ARG A 76 -8.82 13.63 -6.12
C ARG A 76 -7.34 13.84 -6.47
N LYS A 77 -6.44 13.57 -5.51
CA LYS A 77 -4.99 13.64 -5.67
C LYS A 77 -4.39 12.23 -5.74
N ASN A 78 -3.27 12.10 -6.44
CA ASN A 78 -2.50 10.87 -6.41
C ASN A 78 -1.78 10.71 -5.08
N ALA A 79 -1.33 9.50 -4.78
CA ALA A 79 -0.45 9.20 -3.66
C ALA A 79 0.83 8.52 -4.14
N ILE A 80 1.96 8.92 -3.57
CA ILE A 80 3.23 8.19 -3.65
C ILE A 80 3.68 7.93 -2.22
N GLY A 81 3.93 6.66 -1.89
CA GLY A 81 4.43 6.23 -0.60
C GLY A 81 5.84 5.67 -0.72
N LEU A 82 6.85 6.42 -0.28
CA LEU A 82 8.21 5.92 -0.09
C LEU A 82 8.29 5.34 1.32
N LYS A 83 8.73 4.12 1.42
CA LYS A 83 8.64 3.38 2.69
C LYS A 83 9.88 2.55 2.98
N ALA A 84 10.18 2.35 4.24
CA ALA A 84 11.05 1.27 4.67
C ALA A 84 10.39 -0.11 4.46
N ARG A 85 11.18 -1.16 4.35
CA ARG A 85 10.71 -2.54 4.26
C ARG A 85 9.95 -2.95 5.53
N GLY A 86 8.84 -3.68 5.37
CA GLY A 86 8.08 -4.25 6.51
C GLY A 86 6.85 -3.44 6.95
N VAL A 87 6.50 -2.33 6.27
CA VAL A 87 5.28 -1.55 6.59
C VAL A 87 3.98 -2.30 6.25
N GLY A 88 4.03 -3.27 5.33
CA GLY A 88 2.84 -4.01 4.88
C GLY A 88 2.03 -3.30 3.80
N PHE A 89 2.65 -2.48 2.95
CA PHE A 89 1.91 -1.72 1.92
C PHE A 89 1.16 -2.60 0.93
N SER A 90 1.69 -3.74 0.52
CA SER A 90 0.97 -4.67 -0.36
C SER A 90 -0.26 -5.28 0.33
N GLU A 91 -0.23 -5.46 1.66
CA GLU A 91 -1.40 -5.88 2.44
C GLU A 91 -2.44 -4.75 2.53
N ILE A 92 -1.99 -3.51 2.78
CA ILE A 92 -2.85 -2.31 2.77
C ILE A 92 -3.49 -2.12 1.39
N ALA A 93 -2.71 -2.29 0.32
CA ALA A 93 -3.19 -2.21 -1.05
C ALA A 93 -4.28 -3.26 -1.34
N ALA A 94 -4.04 -4.51 -0.97
CA ALA A 94 -5.03 -5.57 -1.10
C ALA A 94 -6.30 -5.26 -0.29
N ALA A 95 -6.17 -4.74 0.93
CA ALA A 95 -7.31 -4.33 1.75
C ALA A 95 -8.15 -3.23 1.09
N ILE A 96 -7.52 -2.19 0.55
CA ILE A 96 -8.20 -1.09 -0.16
C ILE A 96 -8.96 -1.62 -1.40
N LEU A 97 -8.33 -2.50 -2.17
CA LEU A 97 -8.94 -3.11 -3.36
C LEU A 97 -10.14 -3.97 -2.99
N ILE A 98 -10.00 -4.84 -2.00
CA ILE A 98 -11.10 -5.71 -1.57
C ILE A 98 -12.22 -4.91 -0.94
N ASN A 99 -11.91 -3.91 -0.10
CA ASN A 99 -12.93 -3.03 0.46
C ASN A 99 -13.74 -2.31 -0.64
N GLY A 100 -13.06 -1.75 -1.64
CA GLY A 100 -13.72 -1.17 -2.81
C GLY A 100 -14.57 -2.19 -3.57
N TYR A 101 -14.04 -3.39 -3.81
CA TYR A 101 -14.71 -4.46 -4.52
C TYR A 101 -16.01 -4.92 -3.83
N ILE A 102 -16.02 -5.06 -2.51
CA ILE A 102 -17.21 -5.54 -1.78
C ILE A 102 -18.22 -4.44 -1.48
N THR A 103 -17.78 -3.17 -1.28
CA THR A 103 -18.64 -2.09 -0.79
C THR A 103 -19.14 -1.14 -1.88
N ARG A 104 -18.55 -1.14 -3.09
CA ARG A 104 -18.88 -0.19 -4.16
C ARG A 104 -19.27 -0.93 -5.44
N PRO A 105 -20.55 -0.87 -5.88
CA PRO A 105 -20.91 -1.42 -7.20
C PRO A 105 -20.14 -0.70 -8.30
N HIS A 106 -19.76 -1.44 -9.35
CA HIS A 106 -18.97 -0.97 -10.48
C HIS A 106 -17.57 -0.44 -10.13
N PHE A 107 -17.07 -0.68 -8.92
CA PHE A 107 -15.70 -0.34 -8.56
C PHE A 107 -14.71 -1.08 -9.46
N ARG A 108 -13.69 -0.37 -9.93
CA ARG A 108 -12.58 -0.98 -10.64
C ARG A 108 -11.26 -0.62 -9.98
N GLY A 109 -10.53 -1.65 -9.52
CA GLY A 109 -9.17 -1.57 -9.02
C GLY A 109 -8.19 -2.26 -9.97
N VAL A 110 -7.08 -1.60 -10.29
CA VAL A 110 -6.03 -2.15 -11.14
C VAL A 110 -4.71 -2.16 -10.38
N VAL A 111 -4.04 -3.31 -10.36
CA VAL A 111 -2.67 -3.47 -9.85
C VAL A 111 -1.73 -3.58 -11.04
N ALA A 112 -0.78 -2.68 -11.13
CA ALA A 112 0.24 -2.71 -12.15
C ALA A 112 1.63 -2.84 -11.51
N ALA A 113 2.49 -3.70 -12.07
CA ALA A 113 3.90 -3.78 -11.73
C ALA A 113 4.72 -4.07 -13.00
N GLN A 114 6.01 -3.75 -12.97
CA GLN A 114 6.89 -4.07 -14.08
C GLN A 114 7.09 -5.58 -14.22
N GLN A 115 7.21 -6.29 -13.10
CA GLN A 115 7.41 -7.72 -13.05
C GLN A 115 6.10 -8.43 -12.66
N GLU A 116 5.83 -9.54 -13.34
CA GLU A 116 4.63 -10.35 -13.12
C GLU A 116 4.51 -10.82 -11.67
N GLY A 117 5.63 -11.22 -11.05
CA GLY A 117 5.64 -11.73 -9.68
C GLY A 117 5.11 -10.72 -8.64
N TYR A 118 5.33 -9.43 -8.82
CA TYR A 118 4.76 -8.40 -7.93
C TYR A 118 3.25 -8.25 -8.10
N VAL A 119 2.77 -8.34 -9.35
CA VAL A 119 1.33 -8.35 -9.62
C VAL A 119 0.68 -9.56 -8.98
N ASP A 120 1.26 -10.74 -9.18
CA ASP A 120 0.72 -12.01 -8.67
C ASP A 120 0.73 -12.05 -7.14
N ASP A 121 1.76 -11.51 -6.50
CA ASP A 121 1.84 -11.44 -5.03
C ASP A 121 0.69 -10.60 -4.45
N THR A 122 0.44 -9.41 -4.99
CA THR A 122 -0.65 -8.54 -4.52
C THR A 122 -2.03 -9.13 -4.84
N LEU A 123 -2.23 -9.69 -6.04
CA LEU A 123 -3.49 -10.35 -6.40
C LEU A 123 -3.76 -11.59 -5.56
N SER A 124 -2.73 -12.40 -5.24
CA SER A 124 -2.89 -13.58 -4.40
C SER A 124 -3.40 -13.22 -3.00
N LYS A 125 -2.93 -12.09 -2.44
CA LYS A 125 -3.46 -11.54 -1.19
C LYS A 125 -4.94 -11.15 -1.35
N CYS A 126 -5.30 -10.46 -2.43
CA CYS A 126 -6.69 -10.13 -2.72
C CYS A 126 -7.57 -11.40 -2.80
N TRP A 127 -7.11 -12.43 -3.52
CA TRP A 127 -7.90 -13.66 -3.69
C TRP A 127 -8.05 -14.45 -2.40
N MET A 128 -7.03 -14.46 -1.55
CA MET A 128 -7.12 -15.04 -0.21
C MET A 128 -8.19 -14.34 0.63
N GLN A 129 -8.25 -13.00 0.59
CA GLN A 129 -9.29 -12.23 1.31
C GLN A 129 -10.69 -12.51 0.79
N LEU A 130 -10.89 -12.59 -0.54
CA LEU A 130 -12.20 -12.94 -1.10
C LEU A 130 -12.65 -14.33 -0.66
N SER A 131 -11.74 -15.32 -0.64
CA SER A 131 -12.06 -16.66 -0.14
C SER A 131 -12.41 -16.63 1.35
N TYR A 132 -11.65 -15.89 2.16
CA TYR A 132 -11.96 -15.73 3.58
C TYR A 132 -13.36 -15.14 3.80
N LEU A 133 -13.73 -14.09 3.06
CA LEU A 133 -15.05 -13.46 3.17
C LEU A 133 -16.17 -14.41 2.71
N ASP A 134 -15.96 -15.17 1.64
CA ASP A 134 -16.91 -16.18 1.16
C ASP A 134 -17.20 -17.25 2.22
N ASP A 135 -16.16 -17.68 2.95
CA ASP A 135 -16.24 -18.78 3.91
C ASP A 135 -16.73 -18.34 5.31
N ASN A 136 -16.53 -17.05 5.68
CA ASN A 136 -16.73 -16.59 7.05
C ASN A 136 -17.80 -15.51 7.22
N THR A 137 -18.37 -14.95 6.15
CA THR A 137 -19.40 -13.91 6.24
C THR A 137 -20.75 -14.36 5.66
N GLU A 138 -20.90 -15.63 5.35
CA GLU A 138 -22.05 -16.20 4.65
C GLU A 138 -22.42 -15.35 3.43
N ASP A 139 -23.67 -14.85 3.34
CA ASP A 139 -24.09 -13.95 2.25
C ASP A 139 -23.80 -12.46 2.55
N GLY A 140 -23.23 -12.15 3.72
CA GLY A 140 -23.02 -10.77 4.15
C GLY A 140 -22.12 -9.98 3.20
N MET A 141 -20.87 -10.43 3.00
CA MET A 141 -19.88 -9.74 2.13
C MET A 141 -19.55 -10.49 0.85
N ARG A 142 -20.08 -11.68 0.67
CA ARG A 142 -19.85 -12.50 -0.52
C ARG A 142 -20.37 -11.84 -1.78
N LYS A 143 -19.58 -11.92 -2.86
CA LYS A 143 -19.98 -11.50 -4.21
C LYS A 143 -19.81 -12.66 -5.20
N LEU A 144 -20.86 -12.98 -5.94
CA LEU A 144 -20.80 -14.03 -6.97
C LEU A 144 -19.82 -13.66 -8.08
N ARG A 145 -18.99 -14.62 -8.48
CA ARG A 145 -17.94 -14.47 -9.50
C ARG A 145 -18.03 -15.63 -10.49
N GLN A 146 -18.93 -15.52 -11.47
CA GLN A 146 -19.20 -16.60 -12.43
C GLN A 146 -18.60 -16.35 -13.80
N VAL A 147 -18.40 -15.09 -14.22
CA VAL A 147 -17.95 -14.77 -15.58
C VAL A 147 -16.44 -14.56 -15.62
N HIS A 148 -15.93 -13.55 -14.97
CA HIS A 148 -14.50 -13.27 -14.92
C HIS A 148 -13.94 -13.69 -13.55
N ASN A 149 -13.32 -14.87 -13.50
CA ASN A 149 -12.76 -15.46 -12.29
C ASN A 149 -11.43 -16.16 -12.59
N THR A 150 -10.44 -15.37 -13.02
CA THR A 150 -9.09 -15.84 -13.33
C THR A 150 -8.08 -15.43 -12.26
N ALA A 151 -6.83 -15.90 -12.37
CA ALA A 151 -5.75 -15.49 -11.49
C ALA A 151 -5.43 -13.98 -11.61
N LYS A 152 -5.62 -13.38 -12.79
CA LYS A 152 -5.29 -11.98 -13.08
C LYS A 152 -6.50 -11.04 -13.03
N TRP A 153 -7.72 -11.54 -13.04
CA TRP A 153 -8.92 -10.72 -13.12
C TRP A 153 -10.11 -11.40 -12.46
N LYS A 154 -10.75 -10.72 -11.52
CA LYS A 154 -12.02 -11.17 -10.94
C LYS A 154 -13.04 -10.04 -10.97
N ARG A 155 -14.25 -10.38 -11.45
CA ARG A 155 -15.41 -9.49 -11.48
C ARG A 155 -16.57 -10.07 -10.70
N ALA A 156 -17.24 -9.25 -9.91
CA ALA A 156 -18.43 -9.61 -9.15
C ALA A 156 -19.68 -9.64 -10.05
N SER A 157 -19.80 -10.68 -10.85
CA SER A 157 -20.87 -10.82 -11.86
C SER A 157 -21.33 -12.26 -12.04
N SER A 158 -22.54 -12.41 -12.58
CA SER A 158 -23.14 -13.65 -13.01
C SER A 158 -23.84 -13.45 -14.35
N LYS A 159 -24.16 -14.54 -15.06
CA LYS A 159 -25.01 -14.49 -16.25
C LYS A 159 -26.45 -14.81 -15.85
N ASN A 160 -27.39 -14.04 -16.38
CA ASN A 160 -28.81 -14.37 -16.30
C ASN A 160 -29.17 -15.51 -17.29
N VAL A 161 -30.44 -15.91 -17.33
CA VAL A 161 -30.94 -16.95 -18.24
C VAL A 161 -30.72 -16.62 -19.72
N ASP A 162 -30.68 -15.34 -20.08
CA ASP A 162 -30.45 -14.86 -21.46
C ASP A 162 -28.96 -14.69 -21.80
N GLY A 163 -28.07 -15.06 -20.88
CA GLY A 163 -26.62 -14.97 -21.05
C GLY A 163 -26.05 -13.56 -20.85
N VAL A 164 -26.87 -12.58 -20.43
CA VAL A 164 -26.43 -11.21 -20.14
C VAL A 164 -25.71 -11.17 -18.81
N GLU A 165 -24.53 -10.55 -18.78
CA GLU A 165 -23.76 -10.37 -17.56
C GLU A 165 -24.41 -9.27 -16.70
N SER A 166 -24.55 -9.55 -15.41
CA SER A 166 -25.15 -8.64 -14.43
C SER A 166 -24.62 -8.94 -13.02
N GLY A 167 -24.96 -8.10 -12.05
CA GLY A 167 -24.57 -8.26 -10.66
C GLY A 167 -23.97 -7.00 -10.08
N TRP A 168 -23.07 -7.17 -9.10
CA TRP A 168 -22.41 -6.06 -8.41
C TRP A 168 -21.43 -5.29 -9.31
N MET A 169 -20.84 -5.99 -10.32
CA MET A 169 -20.00 -5.47 -11.39
C MET A 169 -18.68 -4.82 -10.94
N SER A 170 -18.32 -4.92 -9.66
CA SER A 170 -16.99 -4.51 -9.21
C SER A 170 -15.93 -5.49 -9.70
N GLU A 171 -14.72 -4.99 -9.93
CA GLU A 171 -13.63 -5.82 -10.47
C GLU A 171 -12.25 -5.41 -9.96
N ILE A 172 -11.35 -6.39 -9.92
CA ILE A 172 -9.92 -6.20 -9.65
C ILE A 172 -9.15 -6.91 -10.76
N GLU A 173 -8.19 -6.19 -11.36
CA GLU A 173 -7.36 -6.68 -12.46
C GLU A 173 -5.88 -6.42 -12.20
N GLY A 174 -5.02 -7.35 -12.65
CA GLY A 174 -3.57 -7.21 -12.61
C GLY A 174 -2.97 -7.02 -13.99
N ILE A 175 -2.08 -6.06 -14.13
CA ILE A 175 -1.38 -5.72 -15.38
C ILE A 175 0.13 -5.82 -15.17
N THR A 176 0.79 -6.72 -15.91
CA THR A 176 2.25 -6.70 -16.02
C THR A 176 2.67 -5.66 -17.04
N ALA A 177 3.25 -4.54 -16.56
CA ALA A 177 3.61 -3.38 -17.36
C ALA A 177 5.11 -3.36 -17.70
N ASP A 178 5.60 -4.42 -18.34
CA ASP A 178 6.96 -4.51 -18.90
C ASP A 178 7.25 -3.38 -19.92
N LYS A 179 6.19 -2.78 -20.50
CA LYS A 179 6.23 -1.57 -21.33
C LYS A 179 5.19 -0.56 -20.83
N PRO A 180 5.52 0.75 -20.76
CA PRO A 180 4.61 1.78 -20.27
C PRO A 180 3.24 1.79 -20.96
N ASN A 181 3.20 1.51 -22.27
CA ASN A 181 1.97 1.51 -23.07
C ASN A 181 0.99 0.37 -22.73
N LYS A 182 1.34 -0.58 -21.87
CA LYS A 182 0.41 -1.57 -21.33
C LYS A 182 -0.51 -1.00 -20.26
N ILE A 183 -0.16 0.15 -19.66
CA ILE A 183 -1.06 0.90 -18.77
C ILE A 183 -2.12 1.58 -19.64
N ARG A 184 -3.09 0.80 -20.10
CA ARG A 184 -4.23 1.23 -20.93
C ARG A 184 -5.41 0.31 -20.62
N GLY A 185 -6.60 0.79 -20.84
CA GLY A 185 -7.81 0.01 -20.63
C GLY A 185 -8.99 0.88 -20.22
N ASP A 186 -9.91 0.26 -19.51
CA ASP A 186 -11.11 0.92 -19.02
C ASP A 186 -10.82 1.83 -17.82
N ARG A 187 -11.78 2.69 -17.52
CA ARG A 187 -11.74 3.64 -16.42
C ARG A 187 -11.60 2.92 -15.08
N THR A 188 -10.78 3.50 -14.20
CA THR A 188 -10.34 2.85 -12.98
C THR A 188 -10.49 3.81 -11.80
N ASP A 189 -11.13 3.36 -10.72
CA ASP A 189 -11.23 4.13 -9.47
C ASP A 189 -9.87 4.25 -8.78
N ILE A 190 -9.11 3.14 -8.78
CA ILE A 190 -7.78 3.09 -8.16
C ILE A 190 -6.82 2.33 -9.08
N LEU A 191 -5.78 3.04 -9.55
CA LEU A 191 -4.66 2.45 -10.28
C LEU A 191 -3.45 2.39 -9.35
N MET A 192 -3.02 1.18 -9.03
CA MET A 192 -1.90 0.91 -8.12
C MET A 192 -0.63 0.57 -8.88
N TYR A 193 0.51 1.15 -8.45
CA TYR A 193 1.84 0.89 -8.98
C TYR A 193 2.69 0.23 -7.89
N GLU A 194 2.85 -1.09 -7.99
CA GLU A 194 3.61 -1.91 -7.05
C GLU A 194 5.10 -1.79 -7.33
N GLU A 195 5.93 -1.71 -6.27
CA GLU A 195 7.39 -1.58 -6.31
C GLU A 195 7.88 -0.56 -7.36
N SER A 196 7.36 0.65 -7.26
CA SER A 196 7.58 1.74 -8.22
C SER A 196 9.06 2.08 -8.45
N GLY A 197 9.92 1.91 -7.44
CA GLY A 197 11.37 2.13 -7.55
C GLY A 197 12.10 1.15 -8.48
N SER A 198 11.46 0.04 -8.86
CA SER A 198 12.04 -0.97 -9.76
C SER A 198 11.69 -0.77 -11.25
N TRP A 199 10.93 0.28 -11.60
CA TRP A 199 10.45 0.47 -12.98
C TRP A 199 11.32 1.42 -13.78
N PRO A 200 12.09 0.98 -14.80
CA PRO A 200 12.97 1.84 -15.61
C PRO A 200 12.25 3.01 -16.30
N ASN A 201 10.95 2.87 -16.58
CA ASN A 201 10.14 3.88 -17.26
C ASN A 201 8.92 4.31 -16.41
N TRP A 202 9.04 4.29 -15.08
CA TRP A 202 7.95 4.56 -14.15
C TRP A 202 7.27 5.91 -14.43
N LYS A 203 8.02 6.97 -14.61
CA LYS A 203 7.49 8.31 -14.92
C LYS A 203 6.54 8.29 -16.11
N LYS A 204 6.93 7.62 -17.20
CA LYS A 204 6.09 7.50 -18.40
C LYS A 204 4.84 6.68 -18.14
N ALA A 205 4.96 5.57 -17.42
CA ALA A 205 3.82 4.74 -17.04
C ALA A 205 2.86 5.49 -16.12
N PHE A 206 3.38 6.26 -15.16
CA PHE A 206 2.59 7.05 -14.23
C PHE A 206 1.79 8.16 -14.95
N ILE A 207 2.40 8.87 -15.90
CA ILE A 207 1.73 9.88 -16.73
C ILE A 207 0.68 9.23 -17.64
N GLN A 208 0.98 8.10 -18.27
CA GLN A 208 0.02 7.39 -19.13
C GLN A 208 -1.22 6.90 -18.37
N GLY A 209 -1.06 6.60 -17.08
CA GLY A 209 -2.16 6.21 -16.21
C GLY A 209 -3.23 7.30 -15.98
N ASP A 210 -2.95 8.56 -16.34
CA ASP A 210 -3.95 9.64 -16.23
C ASP A 210 -5.18 9.34 -17.09
N ALA A 211 -5.00 8.72 -18.24
CA ALA A 211 -6.10 8.34 -19.13
C ALA A 211 -7.09 7.33 -18.50
N LEU A 212 -6.67 6.58 -17.47
CA LEU A 212 -7.52 5.60 -16.78
C LEU A 212 -8.34 6.21 -15.65
N ILE A 213 -7.91 7.36 -15.12
CA ILE A 213 -8.51 8.00 -13.94
C ILE A 213 -9.15 9.36 -14.23
N ASP A 214 -8.99 9.88 -15.45
CA ASP A 214 -9.53 11.18 -15.88
C ASP A 214 -10.19 11.05 -17.24
N ILE A 215 -11.29 11.81 -17.44
CA ILE A 215 -11.97 11.94 -18.73
C ILE A 215 -12.24 13.41 -18.99
N GLN A 216 -11.58 13.97 -19.99
CA GLN A 216 -11.80 15.35 -20.43
C GLN A 216 -11.70 16.36 -19.27
N GLY A 217 -10.77 16.14 -18.34
CA GLY A 217 -10.56 16.98 -17.17
C GLY A 217 -11.49 16.66 -15.98
N GLN A 218 -12.36 15.67 -16.11
CA GLN A 218 -13.15 15.15 -14.98
C GLN A 218 -12.47 13.96 -14.36
N ARG A 219 -11.82 14.18 -13.24
CA ARG A 219 -11.12 13.13 -12.50
C ARG A 219 -12.08 12.35 -11.63
N PHE A 220 -12.12 11.04 -11.79
CA PHE A 220 -12.95 10.12 -11.03
C PHE A 220 -12.14 9.13 -10.19
N GLY A 221 -10.91 8.81 -10.58
CA GLY A 221 -10.02 7.89 -9.87
C GLY A 221 -8.74 8.54 -9.36
N ILE A 222 -7.90 7.73 -8.70
CA ILE A 222 -6.58 8.14 -8.21
C ILE A 222 -5.52 7.09 -8.55
N LYS A 223 -4.25 7.53 -8.59
CA LYS A 223 -3.08 6.66 -8.67
C LYS A 223 -2.45 6.51 -7.28
N LEU A 224 -2.16 5.28 -6.89
CA LEU A 224 -1.38 4.95 -5.71
C LEU A 224 -0.09 4.28 -6.16
N ALA A 225 1.05 4.86 -5.81
CA ALA A 225 2.35 4.30 -6.10
C ALA A 225 3.13 4.08 -4.81
N TRP A 226 3.84 2.98 -4.69
CA TRP A 226 4.70 2.74 -3.54
C TRP A 226 5.90 1.86 -3.92
N GLY A 227 6.92 1.93 -3.08
CA GLY A 227 8.12 1.11 -3.21
C GLY A 227 9.09 1.36 -2.07
N THR A 228 10.05 0.45 -1.96
CA THR A 228 11.28 0.66 -1.19
C THR A 228 12.31 1.34 -2.08
N GLY A 229 13.32 1.96 -1.47
CA GLY A 229 14.41 2.61 -2.21
C GLY A 229 15.54 1.68 -2.65
N GLY A 230 15.41 0.36 -2.56
CA GLY A 230 16.53 -0.58 -2.69
C GLY A 230 17.17 -0.75 -4.07
N ASP A 231 16.50 -0.35 -5.15
CA ASP A 231 17.06 -0.45 -6.52
C ASP A 231 17.75 0.86 -6.92
N SER A 232 18.99 0.74 -7.40
CA SER A 232 19.80 1.87 -7.85
C SER A 232 19.61 2.15 -9.35
N GLY A 233 19.86 3.39 -9.77
CA GLY A 233 19.92 3.77 -11.18
C GLY A 233 18.67 4.44 -11.75
N PRO A 234 18.51 4.43 -13.10
CA PRO A 234 17.47 5.20 -13.80
C PRO A 234 16.03 4.86 -13.41
N ALA A 235 15.78 3.68 -12.84
CA ALA A 235 14.48 3.27 -12.36
C ALA A 235 14.00 4.16 -11.20
N LEU A 236 14.90 4.52 -10.30
CA LEU A 236 14.60 5.32 -9.11
C LEU A 236 14.42 6.82 -9.42
N GLU A 237 15.06 7.34 -10.48
CA GLU A 237 15.00 8.78 -10.84
C GLU A 237 13.56 9.27 -11.04
N GLY A 238 12.72 8.48 -11.70
CA GLY A 238 11.33 8.87 -11.97
C GLY A 238 10.51 9.02 -10.70
N VAL A 239 10.68 8.08 -9.77
CA VAL A 239 10.00 8.10 -8.46
C VAL A 239 10.57 9.21 -7.58
N ALA A 240 11.90 9.39 -7.57
CA ALA A 240 12.56 10.46 -6.82
C ALA A 240 12.09 11.85 -7.26
N ALA A 241 12.01 12.09 -8.59
CA ALA A 241 11.50 13.35 -9.12
C ALA A 241 10.07 13.63 -8.65
N ALA A 242 9.18 12.63 -8.71
CA ALA A 242 7.80 12.79 -8.28
C ALA A 242 7.65 12.87 -6.76
N PHE A 243 8.54 12.25 -6.00
CA PHE A 243 8.57 12.32 -4.54
C PHE A 243 8.92 13.74 -4.06
N HIS A 244 9.94 14.36 -4.67
CA HIS A 244 10.40 15.71 -4.28
C HIS A 244 9.55 16.85 -4.88
N ASP A 245 8.85 16.61 -6.00
CA ASP A 245 7.90 17.56 -6.61
C ASP A 245 6.49 16.96 -6.68
N PRO A 246 5.82 16.71 -5.54
CA PRO A 246 4.52 16.06 -5.54
C PRO A 246 3.46 16.87 -6.31
N LYS A 247 3.56 18.20 -6.29
CA LYS A 247 2.59 19.10 -6.97
C LYS A 247 2.69 18.97 -8.48
N GLY A 248 3.89 18.82 -9.04
CA GLY A 248 4.13 18.62 -10.47
C GLY A 248 3.56 17.29 -11.02
N TYR A 249 3.30 16.33 -10.14
CA TYR A 249 2.72 15.01 -10.48
C TYR A 249 1.29 14.83 -9.95
N ASP A 250 0.67 15.92 -9.50
CA ASP A 250 -0.65 15.91 -8.90
C ASP A 250 -0.79 14.92 -7.72
N VAL A 251 0.27 14.79 -6.95
CA VAL A 251 0.35 14.00 -5.72
C VAL A 251 0.00 14.88 -4.52
N LEU A 252 -0.70 14.34 -3.54
CA LEU A 252 -1.00 15.06 -2.31
C LEU A 252 0.30 15.27 -1.50
N PRO A 253 0.73 16.52 -1.27
CA PRO A 253 1.92 16.77 -0.47
C PRO A 253 1.77 16.30 0.97
N TYR A 254 2.86 15.76 1.51
CA TYR A 254 2.97 15.37 2.91
C TYR A 254 4.05 16.20 3.60
N LYS A 255 3.70 16.81 4.74
CA LYS A 255 4.62 17.66 5.49
C LYS A 255 5.27 16.85 6.62
N HIS A 256 6.59 16.78 6.61
CA HIS A 256 7.37 16.01 7.59
C HIS A 256 8.73 16.67 7.91
N ASN A 257 9.41 16.18 8.92
CA ASN A 257 10.72 16.66 9.38
C ASN A 257 11.81 15.57 9.41
N TYR A 258 11.65 14.53 8.62
CA TYR A 258 12.56 13.38 8.61
C TYR A 258 13.89 13.66 7.89
N THR A 259 14.00 14.72 7.10
CA THR A 259 15.24 15.09 6.40
C THR A 259 16.21 15.86 7.30
N LYS A 260 15.68 16.76 8.13
CA LYS A 260 16.46 17.57 9.06
C LYS A 260 15.62 17.90 10.27
N GLU A 261 16.17 17.64 11.45
CA GLU A 261 15.50 17.94 12.71
C GLU A 261 15.13 19.42 12.81
N GLY A 262 13.88 19.70 13.23
CA GLY A 262 13.34 21.05 13.35
C GLY A 262 12.95 21.73 12.03
N THR A 263 13.21 21.13 10.87
CA THR A 263 12.84 21.70 9.57
C THR A 263 11.78 20.84 8.89
N TYR A 264 10.61 21.45 8.63
CA TYR A 264 9.54 20.77 7.88
C TYR A 264 9.71 20.99 6.40
N VAL A 265 9.59 19.90 5.64
CA VAL A 265 9.58 19.87 4.17
C VAL A 265 8.29 19.24 3.66
N GLU A 266 7.90 19.61 2.45
CA GLU A 266 6.77 18.99 1.75
C GLU A 266 7.32 18.10 0.64
N THR A 267 7.00 16.79 0.71
CA THR A 267 7.32 15.79 -0.33
C THR A 267 6.09 14.92 -0.54
N ALA A 268 6.20 13.81 -1.29
CA ALA A 268 5.24 12.74 -1.20
C ALA A 268 5.33 12.03 0.18
N TYR A 269 4.48 11.03 0.43
CA TYR A 269 4.40 10.38 1.75
C TYR A 269 5.64 9.52 2.03
N PHE A 270 6.19 9.63 3.25
CA PHE A 270 7.37 8.88 3.68
C PHE A 270 7.15 8.21 5.04
N ILE A 271 7.58 6.94 5.15
CA ILE A 271 7.57 6.20 6.43
C ILE A 271 8.98 5.68 6.74
N PRO A 272 9.65 6.24 7.76
CA PRO A 272 10.96 5.78 8.20
C PRO A 272 10.89 4.46 8.97
N ALA A 273 11.94 3.64 8.85
CA ALA A 273 12.03 2.31 9.44
C ALA A 273 11.80 2.30 10.97
N TYR A 274 12.35 3.26 11.68
CA TYR A 274 12.30 3.31 13.13
C TYR A 274 10.91 3.59 13.71
N THR A 275 9.93 3.97 12.87
CA THR A 275 8.55 4.23 13.29
C THR A 275 7.62 3.02 13.13
N ILE A 276 8.14 1.89 12.62
CA ILE A 276 7.35 0.71 12.26
C ILE A 276 7.82 -0.59 12.92
N VAL A 277 8.69 -0.51 13.94
CA VAL A 277 9.11 -1.68 14.69
C VAL A 277 7.95 -2.15 15.55
N THR A 278 7.43 -3.35 15.29
CA THR A 278 6.23 -3.90 15.93
C THR A 278 6.54 -5.03 16.92
N ALA A 279 7.82 -5.29 17.21
CA ALA A 279 8.21 -6.32 18.15
C ALA A 279 7.79 -5.96 19.59
N PRO A 280 7.56 -6.95 20.47
CA PRO A 280 7.25 -6.72 21.88
C PRO A 280 8.28 -5.79 22.55
N GLY A 281 7.81 -4.78 23.28
CA GLY A 281 8.66 -3.78 23.94
C GLY A 281 8.98 -2.53 23.10
N TYR A 282 8.66 -2.56 21.79
CA TYR A 282 8.79 -1.38 20.89
C TYR A 282 7.47 -0.66 20.67
N VAL A 283 6.36 -1.36 20.83
CA VAL A 283 5.00 -0.83 20.61
C VAL A 283 4.25 -0.77 21.92
N ASP A 284 3.55 0.33 22.18
CA ASP A 284 2.65 0.48 23.32
C ASP A 284 1.26 -0.16 23.03
N ASN A 285 0.39 -0.15 24.02
CA ASN A 285 -0.98 -0.69 23.92
C ASN A 285 -1.92 0.12 23.03
N ARG A 286 -1.47 1.26 22.48
CA ARG A 286 -2.20 2.11 21.52
C ARG A 286 -1.70 1.93 20.09
N GLY A 287 -0.74 1.02 19.86
CA GLY A 287 -0.14 0.79 18.55
C GLY A 287 0.92 1.84 18.15
N TRP A 288 1.41 2.62 19.09
CA TRP A 288 2.46 3.61 18.86
C TRP A 288 3.84 2.96 19.04
N THR A 289 4.65 2.99 17.99
CA THR A 289 6.05 2.57 18.06
C THR A 289 6.89 3.68 18.72
N ASP A 290 7.69 3.32 19.71
CA ASP A 290 8.70 4.19 20.32
C ASP A 290 9.81 4.46 19.28
N PRO A 291 9.92 5.70 18.75
CA PRO A 291 10.86 5.99 17.67
C PRO A 291 12.33 5.94 18.11
N GLU A 292 12.63 6.23 19.37
CA GLU A 292 14.01 6.19 19.86
C GLU A 292 14.50 4.76 20.01
N LYS A 293 13.68 3.89 20.60
CA LYS A 293 14.00 2.44 20.63
C LYS A 293 14.07 1.85 19.22
N GLY A 294 13.18 2.31 18.31
CA GLY A 294 13.21 1.89 16.90
C GLY A 294 14.52 2.29 16.20
N LYS A 295 15.03 3.52 16.47
CA LYS A 295 16.34 3.96 15.98
C LYS A 295 17.47 3.11 16.55
N GLU A 296 17.50 2.91 17.86
CA GLU A 296 18.51 2.05 18.53
C GLU A 296 18.54 0.65 17.90
N PHE A 297 17.37 0.04 17.66
CA PHE A 297 17.27 -1.27 17.01
C PHE A 297 17.95 -1.29 15.64
N TYR A 298 17.62 -0.34 14.77
CA TYR A 298 18.19 -0.31 13.42
C TYR A 298 19.65 0.13 13.41
N MET A 299 20.06 1.03 14.31
CA MET A 299 21.48 1.41 14.47
C MET A 299 22.33 0.19 14.89
N ALA A 300 21.86 -0.62 15.83
CA ALA A 300 22.54 -1.87 16.17
C ALA A 300 22.67 -2.83 14.98
N LYS A 301 21.64 -2.91 14.11
CA LYS A 301 21.70 -3.70 12.86
C LYS A 301 22.68 -3.09 11.83
N ARG A 302 22.71 -1.78 11.67
CA ARG A 302 23.66 -1.07 10.81
C ARG A 302 25.11 -1.26 11.27
N ALA A 303 25.36 -1.21 12.59
CA ALA A 303 26.67 -1.42 13.19
C ALA A 303 27.30 -2.77 12.80
N THR A 304 26.48 -3.82 12.63
CA THR A 304 26.98 -5.13 12.18
C THR A 304 27.47 -5.16 10.72
N LYS A 305 27.23 -4.08 9.95
CA LYS A 305 27.53 -3.97 8.52
C LYS A 305 28.61 -2.93 8.19
N ILE A 306 29.19 -2.27 9.18
CA ILE A 306 30.19 -1.19 8.98
C ILE A 306 31.39 -1.66 8.18
N ALA A 307 31.81 -2.94 8.31
CA ALA A 307 32.92 -3.52 7.56
C ALA A 307 32.60 -3.74 6.06
N ASP A 308 31.33 -3.66 5.65
CA ASP A 308 30.86 -3.76 4.27
C ASP A 308 30.06 -2.48 3.90
N PRO A 309 30.73 -1.42 3.42
CA PRO A 309 30.07 -0.15 3.08
C PRO A 309 28.95 -0.29 2.06
N LYS A 310 29.09 -1.17 1.06
CA LYS A 310 28.03 -1.41 0.06
C LYS A 310 26.82 -2.11 0.68
N GLY A 311 27.05 -3.11 1.51
CA GLY A 311 26.01 -3.80 2.26
C GLY A 311 25.31 -2.88 3.27
N LEU A 312 26.05 -1.96 3.90
CA LEU A 312 25.48 -0.94 4.78
C LEU A 312 24.57 0.04 4.02
N MET A 313 25.01 0.49 2.84
CA MET A 313 24.21 1.38 1.99
C MET A 313 22.91 0.73 1.54
N LEU A 314 22.97 -0.50 1.02
CA LEU A 314 21.79 -1.26 0.61
C LEU A 314 20.83 -1.50 1.79
N TYR A 315 21.36 -1.86 2.95
CA TYR A 315 20.55 -2.03 4.15
C TYR A 315 19.89 -0.72 4.59
N SER A 316 20.60 0.40 4.50
CA SER A 316 20.07 1.72 4.88
C SER A 316 19.00 2.21 3.91
N ALA A 317 19.09 1.89 2.62
CA ALA A 317 18.06 2.18 1.64
C ALA A 317 16.78 1.38 1.89
N GLU A 318 16.91 0.10 2.23
CA GLU A 318 15.77 -0.78 2.56
C GLU A 318 15.11 -0.43 3.91
N TYR A 319 15.93 -0.06 4.92
CA TYR A 319 15.49 0.32 6.26
C TYR A 319 15.86 1.77 6.55
N CYS A 320 15.36 2.65 5.69
CA CYS A 320 15.71 4.06 5.64
C CYS A 320 15.15 4.86 6.83
N PHE A 321 15.94 5.83 7.28
CA PHE A 321 15.56 6.81 8.29
C PHE A 321 15.10 8.13 7.66
N THR A 322 15.63 8.42 6.47
CA THR A 322 15.32 9.62 5.71
C THR A 322 14.94 9.26 4.27
N PRO A 323 14.23 10.13 3.56
CA PRO A 323 13.98 9.96 2.14
C PRO A 323 15.28 9.85 1.31
N ASP A 324 16.31 10.59 1.69
CA ASP A 324 17.58 10.60 0.98
C ASP A 324 18.29 9.24 1.05
N GLU A 325 18.22 8.55 2.20
CA GLU A 325 18.71 7.17 2.31
C GLU A 325 17.96 6.21 1.38
N ALA A 326 16.63 6.37 1.28
CA ALA A 326 15.79 5.53 0.42
C ALA A 326 16.01 5.79 -1.07
N LEU A 327 16.33 7.04 -1.45
CA LEU A 327 16.48 7.49 -2.83
C LEU A 327 17.93 7.63 -3.26
N ALA A 328 18.88 7.09 -2.47
CA ALA A 328 20.30 7.14 -2.77
C ALA A 328 20.62 6.43 -4.10
N LEU A 329 21.13 7.19 -5.08
CA LEU A 329 21.57 6.66 -6.37
C LEU A 329 23.02 6.14 -6.25
N GLU A 330 23.35 5.04 -6.95
CA GLU A 330 24.74 4.60 -7.10
C GLU A 330 25.56 5.70 -7.83
N GLY A 331 26.52 6.28 -7.15
CA GLY A 331 27.38 7.33 -7.70
C GLY A 331 27.37 8.65 -6.93
N ASP A 332 26.36 8.90 -6.12
CA ASP A 332 26.41 10.00 -5.18
C ASP A 332 27.33 9.65 -4.02
N ASN A 333 28.28 10.54 -3.72
CA ASN A 333 29.26 10.40 -2.64
C ASN A 333 28.61 10.50 -1.23
N GLN A 334 27.49 9.83 -1.01
CA GLN A 334 26.73 9.84 0.25
C GLN A 334 27.35 8.98 1.35
N PHE A 335 28.46 8.29 1.05
CA PHE A 335 29.25 7.57 2.05
C PHE A 335 29.57 8.42 3.29
N ASN A 336 29.80 9.72 3.10
CA ASN A 336 30.09 10.63 4.22
C ASN A 336 28.86 10.90 5.10
N THR A 337 27.65 10.83 4.57
CA THR A 337 26.43 11.17 5.33
C THR A 337 25.98 10.01 6.22
N VAL A 338 26.06 8.77 5.71
CA VAL A 338 25.68 7.58 6.49
C VAL A 338 26.74 7.29 7.58
N LEU A 339 28.04 7.46 7.25
CA LEU A 339 29.13 7.26 8.21
C LEU A 339 29.28 8.43 9.19
N SER A 340 28.91 9.66 8.81
CA SER A 340 28.96 10.83 9.72
C SER A 340 27.88 10.83 10.81
N THR A 341 26.88 9.96 10.70
CA THR A 341 25.87 9.75 11.76
C THR A 341 26.30 8.73 12.80
N TYR A 342 27.47 8.09 12.65
CA TYR A 342 28.08 7.26 13.69
C TYR A 342 29.04 8.10 14.53
N PRO A 343 28.89 8.09 15.89
CA PRO A 343 29.82 8.75 16.80
C PRO A 343 31.22 8.12 16.79
#